data_5c2a7b3d82f438394240bf3c2c7709cd
#
_entry.id   5c2a7b3d82f438394240bf3c2c7709cd
#
_cell.length_a   1.000
_cell.length_b   1.000
_cell.length_c   1.000
_cell.angle_alpha   90.00
_cell.angle_beta   90.00
_cell.angle_gamma   90.00
#
_symmetry.space_group_name_H-M   'P 1'
#
loop_
_entity.id
_entity.type
_entity.pdbx_description
1 polymer ?
#
loop_
_entity_poly.entity_id
_entity_poly.type
_entity_poly.pdbx_seq_one_letter_code
_entity_poly.pdbx_strand_id
1 'polypeptide(L)' 'MNNDIPDHVAAFPISVVKDLTQLSGRQIRYYEEQGLISPARNKGNRRMFSLNDIDRLKEIKKLIDQGINIAGIKAMLKD' A
#
# COMPACT_ATOMS: atom_id res chain seq x y z
N MET A 1 22.57 13.46 10.27
CA MET A 1 22.57 12.93 8.90
C MET A 1 21.20 12.43 8.53
N ASN A 2 20.73 12.90 7.44
CA ASN A 2 19.39 12.54 7.00
C ASN A 2 19.46 11.46 5.92
N ASN A 3 18.93 10.27 6.24
CA ASN A 3 18.85 9.17 5.30
C ASN A 3 17.40 8.89 4.90
N ASP A 4 16.55 9.90 5.05
CA ASP A 4 15.14 9.71 4.79
C ASP A 4 14.89 9.45 3.31
N ILE A 5 14.03 8.48 3.05
CA ILE A 5 13.56 8.21 1.70
C ILE A 5 12.35 9.11 1.48
N PRO A 6 12.32 9.90 0.41
CA PRO A 6 11.13 10.71 0.12
C PRO A 6 9.88 9.83 0.03
N ASP A 7 8.77 10.34 0.52
CA ASP A 7 7.52 9.57 0.66
C ASP A 7 7.00 9.00 -0.65
N HIS A 8 7.32 9.62 -1.77
CA HIS A 8 6.82 9.23 -3.08
C HIS A 8 7.74 8.26 -3.82
N VAL A 9 8.93 7.98 -3.28
CA VAL A 9 9.90 7.12 -3.98
C VAL A 9 9.55 5.65 -3.76
N ALA A 10 9.44 4.90 -4.85
CA ALA A 10 9.11 3.48 -4.82
C ALA A 10 10.35 2.67 -4.48
N ALA A 11 10.62 2.50 -3.19
CA ALA A 11 11.86 1.92 -2.69
C ALA A 11 11.70 0.56 -2.02
N PHE A 12 10.47 0.09 -1.77
CA PHE A 12 10.26 -1.08 -0.92
C PHE A 12 9.61 -2.22 -1.70
N PRO A 13 10.21 -3.43 -1.67
CA PRO A 13 9.57 -4.61 -2.27
C PRO A 13 8.40 -5.07 -1.39
N ILE A 14 7.53 -5.90 -1.96
CA ILE A 14 6.33 -6.37 -1.26
C ILE A 14 6.66 -7.13 0.02
N SER A 15 7.78 -7.84 0.07
CA SER A 15 8.18 -8.59 1.27
C SER A 15 8.32 -7.67 2.48
N VAL A 16 8.91 -6.49 2.29
CA VAL A 16 9.07 -5.50 3.34
C VAL A 16 7.70 -4.91 3.72
N VAL A 17 6.88 -4.62 2.72
CA VAL A 17 5.57 -4.01 2.93
C VAL A 17 4.65 -4.94 3.71
N LYS A 18 4.71 -6.25 3.44
CA LYS A 18 3.95 -7.24 4.21
C LYS A 18 4.31 -7.17 5.70
N ASP A 19 5.60 -7.09 6.00
CA ASP A 19 6.04 -7.00 7.39
C ASP A 19 5.58 -5.70 8.06
N LEU A 20 5.69 -4.59 7.35
CA LEU A 20 5.35 -3.28 7.92
C LEU A 20 3.85 -3.08 8.10
N THR A 21 3.03 -3.71 7.27
CA THR A 21 1.58 -3.51 7.29
C THR A 21 0.83 -4.66 7.94
N GLN A 22 1.47 -5.81 8.13
CA GLN A 22 0.83 -7.05 8.61
C GLN A 22 -0.28 -7.52 7.67
N LEU A 23 -0.19 -7.16 6.40
CA LEU A 23 -1.09 -7.64 5.36
C LEU A 23 -0.40 -8.76 4.59
N SER A 24 -1.19 -9.70 4.05
CA SER A 24 -0.65 -10.72 3.16
C SER A 24 -0.40 -10.11 1.78
N GLY A 25 0.47 -10.76 1.00
CA GLY A 25 0.68 -10.34 -0.38
C GLY A 25 -0.60 -10.38 -1.20
N ARG A 26 -1.45 -11.37 -0.92
CA ARG A 26 -2.76 -11.51 -1.58
C ARG A 26 -3.64 -10.30 -1.29
N GLN A 27 -3.70 -9.87 -0.04
CA GLN A 27 -4.49 -8.69 0.33
C GLN A 27 -3.97 -7.44 -0.33
N ILE A 28 -2.64 -7.26 -0.35
CA ILE A 28 -2.03 -6.09 -0.98
C ILE A 28 -2.36 -6.04 -2.47
N ARG A 29 -2.23 -7.18 -3.17
CA ARG A 29 -2.56 -7.26 -4.60
C ARG A 29 -4.04 -7.02 -4.85
N TYR A 30 -4.90 -7.48 -3.94
CA TYR A 30 -6.34 -7.23 -4.04
C TYR A 30 -6.64 -5.73 -3.95
N TYR A 31 -6.00 -5.03 -3.01
CA TYR A 31 -6.22 -3.59 -2.88
C TYR A 31 -5.71 -2.82 -4.10
N GLU A 32 -4.65 -3.29 -4.73
CA GLU A 32 -4.19 -2.73 -6.00
C GLU A 32 -5.25 -2.94 -7.09
N GLU A 33 -5.79 -4.14 -7.18
CA GLU A 33 -6.86 -4.45 -8.15
C GLU A 33 -8.08 -3.55 -7.95
N GLN A 34 -8.36 -3.21 -6.71
CA GLN A 34 -9.47 -2.31 -6.37
C GLN A 34 -9.15 -0.84 -6.63
N GLY A 35 -7.96 -0.54 -7.08
CA GLY A 35 -7.57 0.84 -7.36
C GLY A 35 -7.25 1.67 -6.14
N LEU A 36 -7.04 1.03 -4.99
CA LEU A 36 -6.77 1.75 -3.75
C LEU A 36 -5.31 2.15 -3.61
N ILE A 37 -4.41 1.41 -4.24
CA ILE A 37 -2.99 1.75 -4.33
C ILE A 37 -2.51 1.48 -5.74
N SER A 38 -1.40 2.10 -6.11
CA SER A 38 -0.84 1.96 -7.46
C SER A 38 0.68 1.91 -7.37
N PRO A 39 1.24 0.77 -6.91
CA PRO A 39 2.69 0.66 -6.78
C PRO A 39 3.37 0.69 -8.15
N ALA A 40 4.60 1.18 -8.17
CA ALA A 40 5.41 1.17 -9.37
C ALA A 40 5.94 -0.25 -9.67
N ARG A 41 6.52 -0.42 -10.84
CA ARG A 41 7.19 -1.68 -11.21
C ARG A 41 8.65 -1.36 -11.51
N ASN A 42 9.56 -2.22 -11.05
CA ASN A 42 10.96 -2.08 -11.40
C ASN A 42 11.26 -2.77 -12.75
N LYS A 43 12.51 -2.80 -13.15
CA LYS A 43 12.92 -3.40 -14.43
C LYS A 43 12.56 -4.87 -14.53
N GLY A 44 12.53 -5.59 -13.40
CA GLY A 44 12.12 -6.99 -13.36
C GLY A 44 10.62 -7.18 -13.26
N ASN A 45 9.84 -6.15 -13.47
CA ASN A 45 8.38 -6.17 -13.39
C ASN A 45 7.87 -6.51 -11.98
N ARG A 46 8.65 -6.23 -10.96
CA ARG A 46 8.25 -6.45 -9.57
C ARG A 46 7.65 -5.18 -8.99
N ARG A 47 6.65 -5.34 -8.13
CA ARG A 47 6.02 -4.22 -7.44
C ARG A 47 7.02 -3.57 -6.51
N MET A 48 7.09 -2.24 -6.57
CA MET A 48 7.88 -1.43 -5.67
C MET A 48 6.97 -0.38 -5.04
N PHE A 49 7.01 -0.28 -3.73
CA PHE A 49 6.09 0.55 -2.96
C PHE A 49 6.81 1.75 -2.37
N SER A 50 6.10 2.86 -2.30
CA SER A 50 6.58 4.07 -1.63
C SER A 50 6.12 4.08 -0.17
N LEU A 51 6.66 4.99 0.62
CA LEU A 51 6.17 5.21 1.98
C LEU A 51 4.70 5.64 1.95
N ASN A 52 4.30 6.43 0.96
CA ASN A 52 2.89 6.81 0.79
C ASN A 52 2.01 5.58 0.58
N ASP A 53 2.47 4.63 -0.24
CA ASP A 53 1.73 3.38 -0.43
C ASP A 53 1.59 2.61 0.86
N ILE A 54 2.66 2.55 1.64
CA ILE A 54 2.66 1.84 2.93
C ILE A 54 1.67 2.48 3.91
N ASP A 55 1.69 3.80 4.00
CA ASP A 55 0.76 4.53 4.86
C ASP A 55 -0.69 4.31 4.42
N ARG A 56 -0.92 4.31 3.11
CA ARG A 56 -2.24 4.04 2.53
C ARG A 56 -2.72 2.64 2.91
N LEU A 57 -1.83 1.65 2.81
CA LEU A 57 -2.16 0.27 3.18
C LEU A 57 -2.47 0.14 4.66
N LYS A 58 -1.74 0.84 5.52
CA LYS A 58 -2.03 0.85 6.96
C LYS A 58 -3.40 1.45 7.24
N GLU A 59 -3.76 2.52 6.53
CA GLU A 59 -5.07 3.13 6.67
C GLU A 59 -6.16 2.18 6.20
N ILE A 60 -5.96 1.51 5.07
CA ILE A 60 -6.92 0.53 4.55
C ILE A 60 -7.14 -0.58 5.57
N LYS A 61 -6.06 -1.11 6.15
CA LYS A 61 -6.17 -2.17 7.17
C LYS A 61 -6.98 -1.70 8.37
N LYS A 62 -6.72 -0.49 8.83
CA LYS A 62 -7.45 0.09 9.95
C LYS A 62 -8.95 0.17 9.65
N LEU A 63 -9.31 0.63 8.45
CA LEU A 63 -10.71 0.76 8.05
C LEU A 63 -11.39 -0.61 7.90
N ILE A 64 -10.69 -1.59 7.34
CA ILE A 64 -11.19 -2.96 7.25
C ILE A 64 -11.44 -3.52 8.66
N ASP A 65 -10.50 -3.31 9.58
CA ASP A 65 -10.63 -3.79 10.95
C ASP A 65 -11.81 -3.12 11.67
N GLN A 66 -12.21 -1.92 11.24
CA GLN A 66 -13.37 -1.22 11.76
C GLN A 66 -14.69 -1.67 11.11
N GLY A 67 -14.61 -2.62 10.18
CA GLY A 67 -15.79 -3.19 9.53
C GLY A 67 -16.27 -2.41 8.31
N ILE A 68 -15.45 -1.48 7.79
CA ILE A 68 -15.82 -0.72 6.61
C ILE A 68 -15.49 -1.55 5.37
N ASN A 69 -16.45 -1.66 4.45
CA ASN A 69 -16.25 -2.46 3.23
C ASN A 69 -15.45 -1.68 2.18
N ILE A 70 -15.07 -2.37 1.11
CA ILE A 70 -14.22 -1.78 0.05
C ILE A 70 -14.88 -0.55 -0.58
N ALA A 71 -16.18 -0.59 -0.82
CA ALA A 71 -16.86 0.57 -1.42
C ALA A 71 -16.77 1.79 -0.52
N GLY A 72 -16.95 1.59 0.79
CA GLY A 72 -16.82 2.67 1.76
C GLY A 72 -15.39 3.20 1.85
N ILE A 73 -14.41 2.30 1.81
CA ILE A 73 -13.01 2.69 1.84
C ILE A 73 -12.65 3.51 0.60
N LYS A 74 -13.11 3.08 -0.58
CA LYS A 74 -12.88 3.83 -1.81
C LYS A 74 -13.43 5.25 -1.70
N ALA A 75 -14.63 5.38 -1.13
CA ALA A 75 -15.24 6.70 -0.96
C ALA A 75 -14.44 7.57 0.01
N MET A 76 -13.95 6.98 1.11
CA MET A 76 -13.20 7.71 2.13
C MET A 76 -11.80 8.12 1.66
N LEU A 77 -11.15 7.29 0.86
CA LEU A 77 -9.78 7.52 0.40
C LEU A 77 -9.71 8.14 -0.99
N LYS A 78 -10.84 8.57 -1.52
CA LYS A 78 -10.89 9.20 -2.82
C LYS A 78 -10.11 10.50 -2.80
N ASP A 79 -9.21 10.64 -3.74
CA ASP A 79 -8.40 11.85 -3.88
C ASP A 79 -9.12 12.95 -4.65
#